data_2d09faaf21f58081b9579a4f2f3dba48
#
_entry.id   2d09faaf21f58081b9579a4f2f3dba48
#
_cell.length_a   1.000
_cell.length_b   1.000
_cell.length_c   1.000
_cell.angle_alpha   90.00
_cell.angle_beta   90.00
_cell.angle_gamma   90.00
#
_symmetry.space_group_name_H-M   'P 1'
#
loop_
_entity.id
_entity.type
_entity.pdbx_description
1 polymer ?
#
loop_
_entity_poly.entity_id
_entity_poly.type
_entity_poly.pdbx_seq_one_letter_code
_entity_poly.pdbx_strand_id
1 'polypeptide(L)'
;ILSVGYRVSSRNATKFRQWANQVLKDYLLKGYSVNQRIERLEQRVTQTENKIDFFVRTALPPVEGIFFDGQIFDAYELACRLIKSAKRRIVLIDNYIDESTLLMLEKRNNGVTATIYTHSIGEQLQLDIARYNAQYRPITVLRYKKSHDRFLILDDDVYHVGASLKDLGKQWFAIMRMNEIQAGDILGKI
;
A
#
# COMPACT_ATOMS: atom_id res chain seq x y z
N ILE A 1 1.70 30.33 -52.68
CA ILE A 1 1.43 29.45 -53.85
C ILE A 1 -0.06 29.08 -53.93
N LEU A 2 -0.71 28.63 -52.87
CA LEU A 2 -2.15 28.26 -52.87
C LEU A 2 -3.05 29.44 -53.28
N SER A 3 -2.83 30.64 -52.74
CA SER A 3 -3.63 31.83 -53.06
C SER A 3 -3.51 32.30 -54.49
N VAL A 4 -2.38 32.07 -55.15
CA VAL A 4 -2.16 32.38 -56.58
C VAL A 4 -2.94 31.41 -57.46
N GLY A 5 -2.93 30.12 -57.17
CA GLY A 5 -3.68 29.09 -57.89
C GLY A 5 -5.21 29.31 -57.91
N TYR A 6 -5.75 30.02 -56.95
CA TYR A 6 -7.19 30.36 -56.89
C TYR A 6 -7.59 31.53 -57.82
N ARG A 7 -6.66 32.38 -58.24
CA ARG A 7 -6.90 33.55 -59.10
C ARG A 7 -6.71 33.30 -60.60
N VAL A 8 -6.15 32.15 -60.97
CA VAL A 8 -5.86 31.81 -62.39
C VAL A 8 -6.96 30.94 -62.97
N SER A 9 -7.52 31.34 -64.11
CA SER A 9 -8.60 30.64 -64.83
C SER A 9 -8.06 29.69 -65.92
N SER A 10 -7.09 28.86 -65.57
CA SER A 10 -6.57 27.87 -66.54
C SER A 10 -7.04 26.45 -66.18
N ARG A 11 -7.09 25.57 -67.18
CA ARG A 11 -7.43 24.15 -66.99
C ARG A 11 -6.57 23.45 -65.91
N ASN A 12 -5.29 23.83 -65.88
CA ASN A 12 -4.35 23.29 -64.88
C ASN A 12 -4.60 23.85 -63.47
N ALA A 13 -4.99 25.10 -63.32
CA ALA A 13 -5.36 25.70 -62.06
C ALA A 13 -6.64 25.08 -61.49
N THR A 14 -7.59 24.68 -62.31
CA THR A 14 -8.80 23.96 -61.89
C THR A 14 -8.45 22.56 -61.36
N LYS A 15 -7.61 21.83 -62.07
CA LYS A 15 -7.13 20.49 -61.58
C LYS A 15 -6.37 20.61 -60.28
N PHE A 16 -5.52 21.63 -60.12
CA PHE A 16 -4.81 21.88 -58.86
C PHE A 16 -5.75 22.17 -57.71
N ARG A 17 -6.78 23.01 -57.90
CA ARG A 17 -7.78 23.29 -56.88
C ARG A 17 -8.55 22.04 -56.45
N GLN A 18 -8.95 21.22 -57.41
CA GLN A 18 -9.64 19.94 -57.10
C GLN A 18 -8.77 19.01 -56.27
N TRP A 19 -7.50 18.86 -56.69
CA TRP A 19 -6.53 18.06 -55.95
C TRP A 19 -6.28 18.62 -54.52
N ALA A 20 -6.04 19.93 -54.39
CA ALA A 20 -5.79 20.58 -53.11
C ALA A 20 -6.97 20.46 -52.14
N ASN A 21 -8.21 20.63 -52.67
CA ASN A 21 -9.42 20.43 -51.86
C ASN A 21 -9.60 18.99 -51.41
N GLN A 22 -9.25 18.00 -52.25
CA GLN A 22 -9.31 16.59 -51.88
C GLN A 22 -8.31 16.27 -50.81
N VAL A 23 -7.06 16.71 -50.93
CA VAL A 23 -6.01 16.51 -49.90
C VAL A 23 -6.40 17.15 -48.59
N LEU A 24 -6.92 18.39 -48.61
CA LEU A 24 -7.37 19.07 -47.40
C LEU A 24 -8.54 18.33 -46.74
N LYS A 25 -9.51 17.90 -47.55
CA LYS A 25 -10.65 17.10 -47.03
C LYS A 25 -10.21 15.80 -46.38
N ASP A 26 -9.30 15.07 -47.04
CA ASP A 26 -8.78 13.80 -46.50
C ASP A 26 -8.00 14.05 -45.19
N TYR A 27 -7.20 15.11 -45.13
CA TYR A 27 -6.46 15.48 -43.94
C TYR A 27 -7.39 15.83 -42.75
N LEU A 28 -8.41 16.67 -43.01
CA LEU A 28 -9.39 17.05 -41.98
C LEU A 28 -10.20 15.85 -41.49
N LEU A 29 -10.65 14.99 -42.40
CA LEU A 29 -11.41 13.79 -42.06
C LEU A 29 -10.57 12.78 -41.26
N LYS A 30 -9.29 12.58 -41.65
CA LYS A 30 -8.36 11.74 -40.88
C LYS A 30 -8.07 12.30 -39.52
N GLY A 31 -7.81 13.61 -39.42
CA GLY A 31 -7.59 14.29 -38.14
C GLY A 31 -8.79 14.17 -37.21
N TYR A 32 -10.00 14.36 -37.69
CA TYR A 32 -11.23 14.21 -36.94
C TYR A 32 -11.42 12.77 -36.46
N SER A 33 -11.18 11.78 -37.29
CA SER A 33 -11.28 10.35 -36.96
C SER A 33 -10.28 9.94 -35.88
N VAL A 34 -9.04 10.46 -35.96
CA VAL A 34 -8.00 10.20 -34.94
C VAL A 34 -8.40 10.81 -33.61
N ASN A 35 -8.88 12.06 -33.58
CA ASN A 35 -9.30 12.71 -32.35
C ASN A 35 -10.45 11.95 -31.65
N GLN A 36 -11.47 11.54 -32.42
CA GLN A 36 -12.55 10.73 -31.85
C GLN A 36 -12.06 9.39 -31.27
N ARG A 37 -11.05 8.79 -31.89
CA ARG A 37 -10.47 7.55 -31.40
C ARG A 37 -9.67 7.77 -30.11
N ILE A 38 -8.93 8.88 -30.02
CA ILE A 38 -8.21 9.27 -28.80
C ILE A 38 -9.19 9.52 -27.67
N GLU A 39 -10.23 10.33 -27.85
CA GLU A 39 -11.26 10.59 -26.85
C GLU A 39 -11.90 9.30 -26.32
N ARG A 40 -12.22 8.34 -27.20
CA ARG A 40 -12.76 7.03 -26.78
C ARG A 40 -11.75 6.21 -25.99
N LEU A 41 -10.45 6.29 -26.33
CA LEU A 41 -9.40 5.61 -25.59
C LEU A 41 -9.21 6.23 -24.21
N GLU A 42 -9.19 7.54 -24.09
CA GLU A 42 -9.12 8.26 -22.82
C GLU A 42 -10.29 7.91 -21.91
N GLN A 43 -11.52 7.92 -22.43
CA GLN A 43 -12.69 7.50 -21.66
C GLN A 43 -12.59 6.05 -21.17
N ARG A 44 -12.11 5.12 -22.00
CA ARG A 44 -11.91 3.72 -21.61
C ARG A 44 -10.82 3.57 -20.55
N VAL A 45 -9.71 4.31 -20.69
CA VAL A 45 -8.64 4.32 -19.69
C VAL A 45 -9.19 4.81 -18.35
N THR A 46 -9.84 5.97 -18.32
CA THR A 46 -10.46 6.52 -17.10
C THR A 46 -11.47 5.55 -16.46
N GLN A 47 -12.31 4.90 -17.25
CA GLN A 47 -13.22 3.89 -16.73
C GLN A 47 -12.51 2.67 -16.14
N THR A 48 -11.41 2.26 -16.75
CA THR A 48 -10.62 1.13 -16.27
C THR A 48 -9.88 1.48 -14.99
N GLU A 49 -9.29 2.67 -14.91
CA GLU A 49 -8.64 3.20 -13.71
C GLU A 49 -9.65 3.27 -12.54
N ASN A 50 -10.83 3.83 -12.76
CA ASN A 50 -11.88 3.89 -11.74
C ASN A 50 -12.33 2.50 -11.27
N LYS A 51 -12.40 1.50 -12.16
CA LYS A 51 -12.71 0.13 -11.79
C LYS A 51 -11.60 -0.53 -11.00
N ILE A 52 -10.33 -0.29 -11.36
CA ILE A 52 -9.18 -0.78 -10.63
C ILE A 52 -9.14 -0.16 -9.24
N ASP A 53 -9.32 1.15 -9.12
CA ASP A 53 -9.38 1.86 -7.84
C ASP A 53 -10.52 1.34 -6.96
N PHE A 54 -11.70 1.16 -7.53
CA PHE A 54 -12.82 0.54 -6.81
C PHE A 54 -12.46 -0.87 -6.33
N PHE A 55 -11.85 -1.69 -7.19
CA PHE A 55 -11.47 -3.06 -6.85
C PHE A 55 -10.39 -3.09 -5.76
N VAL A 56 -9.38 -2.24 -5.87
CA VAL A 56 -8.31 -2.12 -4.86
C VAL A 56 -8.89 -1.71 -3.50
N ARG A 57 -9.81 -0.73 -3.48
CA ARG A 57 -10.42 -0.25 -2.24
C ARG A 57 -11.42 -1.23 -1.61
N THR A 58 -12.08 -2.06 -2.42
CA THR A 58 -13.16 -2.95 -1.92
C THR A 58 -12.75 -4.41 -1.78
N ALA A 59 -11.80 -4.89 -2.60
CA ALA A 59 -11.38 -6.30 -2.59
C ALA A 59 -10.15 -6.57 -1.72
N LEU A 60 -9.30 -5.57 -1.49
CA LEU A 60 -8.19 -5.67 -0.55
C LEU A 60 -8.60 -4.94 0.73
N PRO A 61 -8.76 -5.68 1.84
CA PRO A 61 -8.98 -5.02 3.12
C PRO A 61 -7.82 -4.05 3.40
N PRO A 62 -8.11 -2.86 3.92
CA PRO A 62 -7.09 -1.85 4.16
C PRO A 62 -5.95 -2.44 5.00
N VAL A 63 -4.71 -2.18 4.59
CA VAL A 63 -3.51 -2.54 5.35
C VAL A 63 -3.09 -1.42 6.31
N GLU A 64 -3.81 -0.31 6.27
CA GLU A 64 -3.64 0.87 7.10
C GLU A 64 -5.00 1.51 7.39
N GLY A 65 -5.12 2.24 8.46
CA GLY A 65 -6.37 2.91 8.83
C GLY A 65 -6.32 3.55 10.20
N ILE A 66 -7.37 4.34 10.47
CA ILE A 66 -7.65 4.87 11.82
C ILE A 66 -8.75 4.02 12.42
N PHE A 67 -8.53 3.55 13.64
CA PHE A 67 -9.51 2.82 14.44
C PHE A 67 -10.00 3.71 15.57
N PHE A 68 -11.30 3.67 15.77
CA PHE A 68 -11.97 4.43 16.81
C PHE A 68 -12.22 3.57 18.05
N ASP A 69 -12.63 4.21 19.12
CA ASP A 69 -12.99 3.54 20.36
C ASP A 69 -14.04 2.45 20.14
N GLY A 70 -13.80 1.27 20.70
CA GLY A 70 -14.68 0.11 20.56
C GLY A 70 -14.43 -0.78 19.33
N GLN A 71 -13.60 -0.38 18.38
CA GLN A 71 -13.25 -1.22 17.21
C GLN A 71 -12.16 -2.26 17.51
N ILE A 72 -12.31 -2.95 18.63
CA ILE A 72 -11.29 -3.89 19.16
C ILE A 72 -11.09 -5.07 18.23
N PHE A 73 -12.19 -5.66 17.74
CA PHE A 73 -12.10 -6.85 16.90
C PHE A 73 -11.55 -6.52 15.50
N ASP A 74 -11.95 -5.40 14.90
CA ASP A 74 -11.48 -4.97 13.59
C ASP A 74 -9.98 -4.68 13.61
N ALA A 75 -9.51 -3.99 14.65
CA ALA A 75 -8.11 -3.69 14.87
C ALA A 75 -7.27 -4.97 15.10
N TYR A 76 -7.79 -5.89 15.90
CA TYR A 76 -7.18 -7.20 16.13
C TYR A 76 -7.11 -8.03 14.84
N GLU A 77 -8.18 -8.04 14.03
CA GLU A 77 -8.22 -8.76 12.75
C GLU A 77 -7.17 -8.21 11.78
N LEU A 78 -7.07 -6.88 11.66
CA LEU A 78 -6.04 -6.24 10.84
C LEU A 78 -4.64 -6.65 11.31
N ALA A 79 -4.34 -6.55 12.60
CA ALA A 79 -3.03 -6.94 13.13
C ALA A 79 -2.72 -8.42 12.87
N CYS A 80 -3.69 -9.32 13.05
CA CYS A 80 -3.53 -10.74 12.75
C CYS A 80 -3.28 -11.00 11.27
N ARG A 81 -3.97 -10.29 10.38
CA ARG A 81 -3.78 -10.39 8.93
C ARG A 81 -2.38 -9.89 8.52
N LEU A 82 -1.94 -8.77 9.08
CA LEU A 82 -0.58 -8.27 8.87
C LEU A 82 0.46 -9.29 9.35
N ILE A 83 0.33 -9.84 10.54
CA ILE A 83 1.24 -10.87 11.08
C ILE A 83 1.29 -12.10 10.16
N LYS A 84 0.14 -12.55 9.64
CA LYS A 84 0.07 -13.67 8.68
C LYS A 84 0.67 -13.36 7.31
N SER A 85 0.82 -12.10 6.94
CA SER A 85 1.41 -11.73 5.64
C SER A 85 2.93 -11.88 5.61
N ALA A 86 3.59 -11.88 6.77
CA ALA A 86 5.03 -12.08 6.88
C ALA A 86 5.47 -13.45 6.36
N LYS A 87 6.59 -13.49 5.64
CA LYS A 87 7.14 -14.69 5.01
C LYS A 87 8.47 -15.15 5.61
N ARG A 88 9.22 -14.26 6.25
CA ARG A 88 10.56 -14.51 6.78
C ARG A 88 10.70 -14.15 8.25
N ARG A 89 10.32 -12.92 8.60
CA ARG A 89 10.54 -12.37 9.93
C ARG A 89 9.46 -11.38 10.33
N ILE A 90 9.21 -11.31 11.63
CA ILE A 90 8.43 -10.26 12.28
C ILE A 90 9.30 -9.63 13.34
N VAL A 91 9.38 -8.30 13.35
CA VAL A 91 9.98 -7.55 14.45
C VAL A 91 8.95 -6.58 14.98
N LEU A 92 8.66 -6.69 16.26
CA LEU A 92 7.78 -5.78 16.98
C LEU A 92 8.61 -4.90 17.91
N ILE A 93 8.47 -3.60 17.81
CA ILE A 93 8.98 -2.63 18.78
C ILE A 93 7.77 -2.08 19.52
N ASP A 94 7.58 -2.51 20.76
CA ASP A 94 6.42 -2.11 21.59
C ASP A 94 6.81 -2.11 23.07
N ASN A 95 6.67 -0.95 23.71
CA ASN A 95 7.11 -0.75 25.10
C ASN A 95 6.24 -1.47 26.12
N TYR A 96 5.02 -1.89 25.76
CA TYR A 96 3.99 -2.42 26.67
C TYR A 96 3.39 -3.71 26.15
N ILE A 97 4.10 -4.81 26.28
CA ILE A 97 3.64 -6.13 25.86
C ILE A 97 3.21 -6.99 27.04
N ASP A 98 2.34 -7.96 26.78
CA ASP A 98 1.92 -9.01 27.69
C ASP A 98 1.72 -10.35 26.94
N GLU A 99 1.12 -11.33 27.60
CA GLU A 99 0.85 -12.66 27.04
C GLU A 99 -0.07 -12.61 25.80
N SER A 100 -0.98 -11.64 25.74
CA SER A 100 -1.87 -11.48 24.56
C SER A 100 -1.09 -11.11 23.30
N THR A 101 -0.03 -10.33 23.44
CA THR A 101 0.90 -10.00 22.34
C THR A 101 1.62 -11.25 21.85
N LEU A 102 2.08 -12.13 22.76
CA LEU A 102 2.74 -13.38 22.41
C LEU A 102 1.78 -14.29 21.61
N LEU A 103 0.54 -14.44 22.09
CA LEU A 103 -0.49 -15.24 21.43
C LEU A 103 -0.89 -14.68 20.05
N MET A 104 -0.88 -13.36 19.89
CA MET A 104 -1.13 -12.75 18.60
C MET A 104 -0.03 -13.09 17.59
N LEU A 105 1.23 -13.08 18.02
CA LEU A 105 2.37 -13.44 17.16
C LEU A 105 2.43 -14.94 16.83
N GLU A 106 1.73 -15.82 17.58
CA GLU A 106 1.61 -17.24 17.22
C GLU A 106 0.87 -17.46 15.89
N LYS A 107 0.06 -16.50 15.48
CA LYS A 107 -0.65 -16.56 14.18
C LYS A 107 0.24 -16.42 12.96
N ARG A 108 1.55 -16.17 13.14
CA ARG A 108 2.54 -16.11 12.05
C ARG A 108 2.66 -17.45 11.32
N ASN A 109 3.04 -17.41 10.06
CA ASN A 109 3.25 -18.59 9.25
C ASN A 109 4.45 -19.44 9.76
N ASN A 110 4.45 -20.71 9.40
CA ASN A 110 5.58 -21.61 9.70
C ASN A 110 6.87 -21.09 9.05
N GLY A 111 7.98 -21.20 9.79
CA GLY A 111 9.29 -20.72 9.33
C GLY A 111 9.53 -19.21 9.53
N VAL A 112 8.51 -18.44 9.93
CA VAL A 112 8.66 -17.02 10.22
C VAL A 112 9.19 -16.82 11.63
N THR A 113 10.34 -16.14 11.76
CA THR A 113 10.91 -15.76 13.06
C THR A 113 10.18 -14.56 13.66
N ALA A 114 10.14 -14.45 14.99
CA ALA A 114 9.57 -13.32 15.69
C ALA A 114 10.51 -12.79 16.76
N THR A 115 10.77 -11.48 16.72
CA THR A 115 11.55 -10.75 17.72
C THR A 115 10.76 -9.57 18.23
N ILE A 116 10.77 -9.37 19.54
CA ILE A 116 10.12 -8.24 20.19
C ILE A 116 11.19 -7.41 20.90
N TYR A 117 11.15 -6.12 20.69
CA TYR A 117 11.90 -5.12 21.46
C TYR A 117 10.94 -4.36 22.36
N THR A 118 11.16 -4.46 23.67
CA THR A 118 10.27 -3.85 24.69
C THR A 118 11.05 -3.09 25.74
N HIS A 119 10.40 -2.10 26.36
CA HIS A 119 11.04 -1.24 27.37
C HIS A 119 11.51 -2.03 28.61
N SER A 120 10.69 -2.95 29.10
CA SER A 120 10.96 -3.73 30.30
C SER A 120 10.42 -5.16 30.19
N ILE A 121 11.14 -6.09 30.80
CA ILE A 121 10.72 -7.48 30.95
C ILE A 121 10.64 -7.74 32.44
N GLY A 122 9.44 -7.62 33.00
CA GLY A 122 9.16 -7.94 34.40
C GLY A 122 9.12 -9.45 34.64
N GLU A 123 9.09 -9.87 35.90
CA GLU A 123 9.09 -11.29 36.30
C GLU A 123 7.92 -12.07 35.67
N GLN A 124 6.72 -11.51 35.71
CA GLN A 124 5.55 -12.15 35.08
C GLN A 124 5.74 -12.37 33.59
N LEU A 125 6.13 -11.33 32.83
CA LEU A 125 6.38 -11.42 31.39
C LEU A 125 7.50 -12.43 31.09
N GLN A 126 8.54 -12.50 31.91
CA GLN A 126 9.62 -13.48 31.75
C GLN A 126 9.11 -14.92 31.89
N LEU A 127 8.23 -15.19 32.86
CA LEU A 127 7.58 -16.48 33.04
C LEU A 127 6.68 -16.84 31.85
N ASP A 128 5.91 -15.86 31.35
CA ASP A 128 5.00 -16.06 30.22
C ASP A 128 5.78 -16.32 28.92
N ILE A 129 6.90 -15.64 28.68
CA ILE A 129 7.81 -15.91 27.56
C ILE A 129 8.38 -17.35 27.67
N ALA A 130 8.81 -17.76 28.86
CA ALA A 130 9.36 -19.11 29.07
C ALA A 130 8.31 -20.19 28.80
N ARG A 131 7.08 -20.03 29.33
CA ARG A 131 5.94 -20.94 29.10
C ARG A 131 5.55 -20.98 27.62
N TYR A 132 5.45 -19.80 26.97
CA TYR A 132 5.15 -19.70 25.56
C TYR A 132 6.18 -20.43 24.71
N ASN A 133 7.46 -20.17 24.92
CA ASN A 133 8.56 -20.80 24.17
C ASN A 133 8.70 -22.31 24.44
N ALA A 134 8.20 -22.81 25.55
CA ALA A 134 8.15 -24.25 25.83
C ALA A 134 7.03 -24.97 25.04
N GLN A 135 5.97 -24.28 24.67
CA GLN A 135 4.80 -24.86 24.02
C GLN A 135 4.68 -24.51 22.53
N TYR A 136 5.07 -23.30 22.17
CA TYR A 136 4.88 -22.74 20.83
C TYR A 136 6.22 -22.44 20.14
N ARG A 137 6.14 -21.99 18.90
CA ARG A 137 7.33 -21.55 18.15
C ARG A 137 8.01 -20.40 18.91
N PRO A 138 9.32 -20.50 19.19
CA PRO A 138 10.00 -19.53 20.01
C PRO A 138 9.90 -18.08 19.49
N ILE A 139 9.77 -17.14 20.41
CA ILE A 139 9.86 -15.71 20.21
C ILE A 139 11.06 -15.20 21.00
N THR A 140 11.88 -14.36 20.38
CA THR A 140 12.96 -13.65 21.06
C THR A 140 12.44 -12.34 21.61
N VAL A 141 12.60 -12.07 22.89
CA VAL A 141 12.21 -10.80 23.52
C VAL A 141 13.43 -10.13 24.11
N LEU A 142 13.68 -8.89 23.69
CA LEU A 142 14.86 -8.12 24.06
C LEU A 142 14.45 -6.76 24.66
N ARG A 143 15.28 -6.26 25.58
CA ARG A 143 15.07 -4.91 26.14
C ARG A 143 15.58 -3.83 25.18
N TYR A 144 14.73 -2.85 24.92
CA TYR A 144 15.10 -1.67 24.14
C TYR A 144 14.32 -0.46 24.64
N LYS A 145 15.02 0.62 25.01
CA LYS A 145 14.44 1.77 25.70
C LYS A 145 14.44 3.06 24.89
N LYS A 146 14.96 3.02 23.65
CA LYS A 146 15.19 4.26 22.88
C LYS A 146 14.03 4.57 21.91
N SER A 147 13.03 3.71 21.79
CA SER A 147 11.87 3.98 20.96
C SER A 147 10.73 4.51 21.81
N HIS A 148 10.15 5.63 21.41
CA HIS A 148 8.90 6.14 21.96
C HIS A 148 7.70 5.53 21.20
N ASP A 149 7.83 5.48 19.88
CA ASP A 149 6.81 4.96 18.99
C ASP A 149 6.89 3.43 18.85
N ARG A 150 5.81 2.86 18.34
CA ARG A 150 5.66 1.44 18.13
C ARG A 150 5.73 1.12 16.65
N PHE A 151 6.47 0.06 16.32
CA PHE A 151 6.63 -0.39 14.94
C PHE A 151 6.40 -1.89 14.85
N LEU A 152 5.65 -2.28 13.84
CA LEU A 152 5.52 -3.66 13.41
C LEU A 152 6.23 -3.79 12.06
N ILE A 153 7.33 -4.55 12.02
CA ILE A 153 8.14 -4.77 10.84
C ILE A 153 7.87 -6.19 10.34
N LEU A 154 7.41 -6.30 9.12
CA LEU A 154 7.05 -7.55 8.46
C LEU A 154 7.93 -7.71 7.24
N ASP A 155 8.91 -8.59 7.32
CA ASP A 155 9.97 -8.74 6.33
C ASP A 155 10.76 -7.42 6.13
N ASP A 156 10.46 -6.69 5.07
CA ASP A 156 11.08 -5.39 4.77
C ASP A 156 10.09 -4.21 4.91
N ASP A 157 8.81 -4.53 5.11
CA ASP A 157 7.75 -3.53 5.29
C ASP A 157 7.68 -3.04 6.73
N VAL A 158 7.60 -1.73 6.91
CA VAL A 158 7.52 -1.06 8.21
C VAL A 158 6.13 -0.47 8.40
N TYR A 159 5.50 -0.80 9.53
CA TYR A 159 4.22 -0.23 9.95
C TYR A 159 4.42 0.55 11.25
N HIS A 160 3.99 1.80 11.26
CA HIS A 160 3.81 2.56 12.49
C HIS A 160 2.48 2.17 13.15
N VAL A 161 2.49 1.90 14.46
CA VAL A 161 1.31 1.48 15.23
C VAL A 161 1.11 2.45 16.38
N GLY A 162 0.04 3.22 16.35
CA GLY A 162 -0.25 4.26 17.33
C GLY A 162 -0.64 3.72 18.72
N ALA A 163 -0.96 2.43 18.84
CA ALA A 163 -1.28 1.77 20.11
C ALA A 163 -0.40 0.53 20.34
N SER A 164 -0.27 0.09 21.60
CA SER A 164 0.32 -1.23 21.88
C SER A 164 -0.56 -2.34 21.33
N LEU A 165 0.04 -3.44 20.86
CA LEU A 165 -0.73 -4.57 20.31
C LEU A 165 -1.71 -5.15 21.32
N LYS A 166 -1.43 -5.09 22.61
CA LYS A 166 -2.35 -5.53 23.68
C LYS A 166 -3.55 -4.60 23.89
N ASP A 167 -3.48 -3.35 23.41
CA ASP A 167 -4.47 -2.30 23.64
C ASP A 167 -5.19 -1.84 22.38
N LEU A 168 -5.09 -2.61 21.29
CA LEU A 168 -5.72 -2.28 20.00
C LEU A 168 -7.23 -2.05 20.16
N GLY A 169 -7.70 -0.92 19.61
CA GLY A 169 -9.12 -0.57 19.58
C GLY A 169 -9.74 -0.13 20.91
N LYS A 170 -8.97 -0.08 22.01
CA LYS A 170 -9.44 0.48 23.29
C LYS A 170 -9.55 2.00 23.27
N GLN A 171 -8.75 2.65 22.47
CA GLN A 171 -8.75 4.10 22.21
C GLN A 171 -8.43 4.34 20.74
N TRP A 172 -8.62 5.57 20.28
CA TRP A 172 -8.29 5.95 18.92
C TRP A 172 -6.82 5.76 18.64
N PHE A 173 -6.52 5.09 17.53
CA PHE A 173 -5.14 4.91 17.06
C PHE A 173 -5.13 4.72 15.55
N ALA A 174 -3.94 4.87 14.95
CA ALA A 174 -3.71 4.59 13.55
C ALA A 174 -2.70 3.45 13.38
N ILE A 175 -2.88 2.65 12.34
CA ILE A 175 -1.83 1.81 11.75
C ILE A 175 -1.58 2.35 10.36
N MET A 176 -0.30 2.60 10.00
CA MET A 176 0.07 3.07 8.67
C MET A 176 1.36 2.43 8.21
N ARG A 177 1.41 2.06 6.93
CA ARG A 177 2.63 1.60 6.29
C ARG A 177 3.51 2.80 5.97
N MET A 178 4.78 2.71 6.33
CA MET A 178 5.80 3.73 6.07
C MET A 178 6.51 3.42 4.76
N ASN A 179 5.98 3.89 3.64
CA ASN A 179 6.44 3.51 2.30
C ASN A 179 7.88 3.96 1.98
N GLU A 180 8.37 5.02 2.62
CA GLU A 180 9.72 5.56 2.41
C GLU A 180 10.76 5.00 3.39
N ILE A 181 10.34 4.23 4.40
CA ILE A 181 11.21 3.66 5.44
C ILE A 181 11.29 2.15 5.25
N GLN A 182 12.50 1.64 5.20
CA GLN A 182 12.73 0.20 5.14
C GLN A 182 13.14 -0.38 6.51
N ALA A 183 12.94 -1.67 6.67
CA ALA A 183 13.31 -2.37 7.90
C ALA A 183 14.78 -2.12 8.32
N GLY A 184 15.69 -2.04 7.35
CA GLY A 184 17.12 -1.78 7.58
C GLY A 184 17.38 -0.41 8.24
N ASP A 185 16.58 0.60 7.95
CA ASP A 185 16.72 1.96 8.50
C ASP A 185 16.46 1.99 10.01
N ILE A 186 15.53 1.15 10.47
CA ILE A 186 15.19 1.02 11.90
C ILE A 186 16.11 0.01 12.58
N LEU A 187 16.24 -1.19 12.02
CA LEU A 187 17.00 -2.28 12.64
C LEU A 187 18.49 -2.00 12.75
N GLY A 188 19.04 -1.17 11.85
CA GLY A 188 20.42 -0.68 11.94
C GLY A 188 20.69 0.30 13.08
N LYS A 189 19.64 0.75 13.82
CA LYS A 189 19.74 1.67 14.98
C LYS A 189 19.46 0.99 16.32
N ILE A 190 19.03 -0.26 16.31
CA ILE A 190 18.82 -1.12 17.48
C ILE A 190 20.11 -1.89 17.81
#